data_e83b208d62688e587eacaf493d3cfac5
#
_entry.id   e83b208d62688e587eacaf493d3cfac5
#
_cell.length_a   1.000
_cell.length_b   1.000
_cell.length_c   1.000
_cell.angle_alpha   90.00
_cell.angle_beta   90.00
_cell.angle_gamma   90.00
#
_symmetry.space_group_name_H-M   'P 1'
#
loop_
_entity.id
_entity.type
_entity.pdbx_description
1 polymer ?
#
loop_
_entity_poly.entity_id
_entity_poly.type
_entity_poly.pdbx_seq_one_letter_code
_entity_poly.pdbx_strand_id
1 'polypeptide(L)'
;MSSARPRSVLAAVAAALAVTAGCLVAATVTAAPAAAATGGTGTGYLHTRGNQIIDSTGATVRLTGINWFGMETDNKTFHGLWSSNPWRSQLDTMARLGYNTLRVPFSDDALKAGAVASGVNDYVNPDLVGLSPVQILDKVVDYAGVKGMRIILDRHRPTAAGQTALWYTAAVPESTWIADWQALARRYAGNPTVIGADLHNEPHAEGTNPAATGACWGCGDTARDWRLAAERAGNAILAVQPNWLIFVEGVSCPSGGLSNVWDNDPSNDEDCGWWGGNLSKAGQFPVRLSVADRLVYSPHEYATSVYHQAWFDDPSYPANMPAIWDRYWGYLYKQNIAPIMIGEFGTTLQNDVDRVWLQSLLAYTGTGTTGMSFTYWSWNPNSGDTGGIANDDWTTINTAKQAIIQPYLIAPVPASGGQPSSPPPSTPPGTPPAGGCTATYHQDNAWQGGFQGSLTVRNTGGTAVNPWTATWSWP
;
A
#
# COMPACT_ATOMS: atom_id res chain seq x y z
N MET A 1 68.27 5.45 68.55
CA MET A 1 67.64 4.68 69.64
C MET A 1 66.38 4.09 69.06
N SER A 2 66.42 2.81 68.88
CA SER A 2 65.45 1.74 69.07
C SER A 2 64.05 1.97 68.46
N SER A 3 63.76 1.40 67.35
CA SER A 3 63.29 0.07 66.98
C SER A 3 61.92 -0.30 67.56
N ALA A 4 60.96 -0.50 66.69
CA ALA A 4 60.15 -1.72 66.71
C ALA A 4 59.19 -1.73 65.50
N ARG A 5 59.32 -2.76 64.67
CA ARG A 5 58.29 -3.17 63.71
C ARG A 5 57.28 -4.09 64.40
N PRO A 6 56.04 -4.11 63.98
CA PRO A 6 55.29 -5.37 64.03
C PRO A 6 54.88 -5.89 62.63
N ARG A 7 54.82 -7.18 62.60
CA ARG A 7 54.60 -8.08 61.50
C ARG A 7 53.21 -7.98 60.92
N SER A 8 53.19 -7.95 59.63
CA SER A 8 51.99 -8.12 58.81
C SER A 8 51.51 -9.57 58.82
N VAL A 9 50.24 -9.75 59.13
CA VAL A 9 49.51 -11.00 58.90
C VAL A 9 48.84 -10.88 57.58
N LEU A 10 49.26 -11.68 56.58
CA LEU A 10 48.53 -11.85 55.30
C LEU A 10 47.32 -12.72 55.59
N ALA A 11 46.14 -12.13 55.48
CA ALA A 11 44.91 -12.88 55.33
C ALA A 11 44.61 -13.03 53.78
N ALA A 12 44.76 -14.27 53.35
CA ALA A 12 44.38 -14.62 51.99
C ALA A 12 42.83 -14.65 51.91
N VAL A 13 42.25 -13.68 51.18
CA VAL A 13 40.84 -13.73 50.82
C VAL A 13 40.78 -14.44 49.48
N ALA A 14 40.26 -15.65 49.44
CA ALA A 14 39.91 -16.38 48.25
C ALA A 14 38.66 -15.77 47.72
N ALA A 15 38.77 -15.00 46.63
CA ALA A 15 37.61 -14.52 45.87
C ALA A 15 37.07 -15.68 45.02
N ALA A 16 35.94 -16.25 45.43
CA ALA A 16 35.18 -17.16 44.59
C ALA A 16 34.50 -16.36 43.50
N LEU A 17 34.98 -16.46 42.25
CA LEU A 17 34.25 -15.97 41.05
C LEU A 17 33.04 -16.90 40.82
N ALA A 18 31.86 -16.45 41.24
CA ALA A 18 30.61 -17.04 40.80
C ALA A 18 30.33 -16.57 39.34
N VAL A 19 30.60 -17.45 38.41
CA VAL A 19 30.17 -17.24 37.00
C VAL A 19 28.66 -17.47 36.98
N THR A 20 27.86 -16.39 37.01
CA THR A 20 26.42 -16.45 36.75
C THR A 20 26.23 -16.57 35.26
N ALA A 21 25.96 -17.78 34.77
CA ALA A 21 25.46 -17.99 33.42
C ALA A 21 24.01 -17.44 33.34
N GLY A 22 23.85 -16.22 32.86
CA GLY A 22 22.54 -15.64 32.53
C GLY A 22 21.93 -16.38 31.34
N CYS A 23 20.80 -17.05 31.51
CA CYS A 23 20.01 -17.56 30.41
C CYS A 23 19.35 -16.36 29.71
N LEU A 24 20.00 -15.77 28.71
CA LEU A 24 19.37 -14.95 27.70
C LEU A 24 18.62 -15.89 26.77
N VAL A 25 17.35 -16.19 27.07
CA VAL A 25 16.42 -16.70 26.05
C VAL A 25 16.01 -15.50 25.22
N ALA A 26 16.80 -15.18 24.21
CA ALA A 26 16.33 -14.41 23.09
C ALA A 26 15.33 -15.31 22.33
N ALA A 27 14.05 -15.26 22.73
CA ALA A 27 12.98 -15.69 21.86
C ALA A 27 12.98 -14.66 20.71
N THR A 28 13.74 -14.94 19.66
CA THR A 28 13.47 -14.34 18.37
C THR A 28 12.08 -14.84 17.99
N VAL A 29 11.04 -14.08 18.35
CA VAL A 29 9.79 -14.16 17.63
C VAL A 29 10.14 -13.67 16.23
N THR A 30 10.56 -14.58 15.36
CA THR A 30 10.40 -14.38 13.94
C THR A 30 8.90 -14.21 13.81
N ALA A 31 8.45 -12.98 13.59
CA ALA A 31 7.10 -12.75 13.12
C ALA A 31 6.93 -13.72 11.95
N ALA A 32 6.07 -14.72 12.11
CA ALA A 32 5.71 -15.57 11.00
C ALA A 32 5.27 -14.61 9.90
N PRO A 33 5.78 -14.73 8.67
CA PRO A 33 5.32 -13.88 7.58
C PRO A 33 3.79 -13.91 7.62
N ALA A 34 3.16 -12.74 7.66
CA ALA A 34 1.70 -12.64 7.72
C ALA A 34 1.14 -13.64 6.72
N ALA A 35 0.34 -14.58 7.19
CA ALA A 35 -0.13 -15.67 6.34
C ALA A 35 -0.78 -15.03 5.12
N ALA A 36 -0.25 -15.35 3.93
CA ALA A 36 -0.74 -14.76 2.71
C ALA A 36 -2.25 -14.98 2.62
N ALA A 37 -2.98 -13.90 2.33
CA ALA A 37 -4.42 -13.98 2.17
C ALA A 37 -4.77 -15.08 1.16
N THR A 38 -5.67 -15.96 1.54
CA THR A 38 -6.23 -16.98 0.65
C THR A 38 -7.64 -16.54 0.24
N GLY A 39 -8.02 -16.77 -1.00
CA GLY A 39 -9.33 -16.35 -1.52
C GLY A 39 -9.24 -15.14 -2.44
N GLY A 40 -10.14 -14.16 -2.38
CA GLY A 40 -10.30 -13.08 -3.35
C GLY A 40 -9.04 -12.34 -3.83
N THR A 41 -7.95 -12.34 -3.05
CA THR A 41 -6.64 -11.74 -3.40
C THR A 41 -5.51 -12.75 -3.62
N GLY A 42 -5.82 -14.05 -3.70
CA GLY A 42 -4.86 -15.12 -3.96
C GLY A 42 -3.86 -15.38 -2.83
N THR A 43 -2.96 -16.34 -3.07
CA THR A 43 -1.98 -16.83 -2.11
C THR A 43 -0.57 -16.39 -2.51
N GLY A 44 0.26 -16.02 -1.53
CA GLY A 44 1.66 -15.65 -1.74
C GLY A 44 1.82 -14.35 -2.55
N TYR A 45 2.98 -14.20 -3.19
CA TYR A 45 3.24 -13.10 -4.10
C TYR A 45 2.52 -13.29 -5.43
N LEU A 46 2.13 -12.16 -6.02
CA LEU A 46 1.45 -12.13 -7.31
C LEU A 46 2.46 -11.96 -8.45
N HIS A 47 2.08 -12.43 -9.63
CA HIS A 47 2.81 -12.23 -10.88
C HIS A 47 1.84 -12.07 -12.04
N THR A 48 2.33 -11.73 -13.22
CA THR A 48 1.47 -11.55 -14.39
C THR A 48 1.60 -12.75 -15.35
N ARG A 49 0.54 -13.02 -16.11
CA ARG A 49 0.54 -13.98 -17.20
C ARG A 49 -0.40 -13.50 -18.29
N GLY A 50 0.17 -12.99 -19.40
CA GLY A 50 -0.62 -12.30 -20.40
C GLY A 50 -1.32 -11.09 -19.77
N ASN A 51 -2.64 -10.98 -19.94
CA ASN A 51 -3.46 -9.90 -19.39
C ASN A 51 -4.00 -10.20 -17.96
N GLN A 52 -3.53 -11.24 -17.28
CA GLN A 52 -4.04 -11.64 -15.98
C GLN A 52 -3.00 -11.47 -14.86
N ILE A 53 -3.46 -11.14 -13.66
CA ILE A 53 -2.70 -11.25 -12.42
C ILE A 53 -2.94 -12.65 -11.86
N ILE A 54 -1.87 -13.32 -11.44
CA ILE A 54 -1.87 -14.72 -11.02
C ILE A 54 -1.23 -14.81 -9.64
N ASP A 55 -1.74 -15.65 -8.79
CA ASP A 55 -1.14 -15.95 -7.49
C ASP A 55 -0.06 -17.04 -7.56
N SER A 56 0.61 -17.33 -6.44
CA SER A 56 1.67 -18.33 -6.35
C SER A 56 1.20 -19.76 -6.64
N THR A 57 -0.10 -20.04 -6.64
CA THR A 57 -0.70 -21.34 -6.98
C THR A 57 -1.09 -21.44 -8.45
N GLY A 58 -1.01 -20.35 -9.19
CA GLY A 58 -1.43 -20.25 -10.59
C GLY A 58 -2.90 -19.85 -10.78
N ALA A 59 -3.60 -19.51 -9.70
CA ALA A 59 -4.98 -19.03 -9.76
C ALA A 59 -5.04 -17.57 -10.21
N THR A 60 -6.02 -17.24 -11.06
CA THR A 60 -6.26 -15.87 -11.49
C THR A 60 -6.83 -15.04 -10.34
N VAL A 61 -6.25 -13.87 -10.14
CA VAL A 61 -6.61 -12.90 -9.10
C VAL A 61 -7.10 -11.62 -9.74
N ARG A 62 -8.18 -11.05 -9.21
CA ARG A 62 -8.62 -9.69 -9.54
C ARG A 62 -8.57 -8.82 -8.31
N LEU A 63 -7.88 -7.71 -8.43
CA LEU A 63 -7.77 -6.69 -7.39
C LEU A 63 -8.90 -5.68 -7.58
N THR A 64 -9.80 -5.58 -6.61
CA THR A 64 -10.94 -4.66 -6.62
C THR A 64 -10.89 -3.84 -5.34
N GLY A 65 -10.22 -2.71 -5.43
CA GLY A 65 -9.77 -1.98 -4.27
C GLY A 65 -10.26 -0.54 -4.19
N ILE A 66 -9.65 0.17 -3.27
CA ILE A 66 -9.94 1.56 -2.97
C ILE A 66 -8.65 2.30 -2.63
N ASN A 67 -8.58 3.60 -2.95
CA ASN A 67 -7.52 4.47 -2.50
C ASN A 67 -7.84 5.02 -1.10
N TRP A 68 -6.85 5.04 -0.20
CA TRP A 68 -6.94 5.75 1.07
C TRP A 68 -5.77 6.72 1.18
N PHE A 69 -6.03 7.98 0.92
CA PHE A 69 -5.00 9.00 0.82
C PHE A 69 -4.72 9.74 2.12
N GLY A 70 -3.64 10.53 2.13
CA GLY A 70 -3.23 11.39 3.23
C GLY A 70 -1.72 11.36 3.51
N MET A 71 -1.02 10.24 3.26
CA MET A 71 0.44 10.18 3.49
C MET A 71 1.24 11.02 2.48
N GLU A 72 0.64 11.39 1.37
CA GLU A 72 1.21 12.29 0.37
C GLU A 72 1.08 13.77 0.75
N THR A 73 0.28 14.09 1.77
CA THR A 73 -0.03 15.46 2.22
C THR A 73 0.85 15.91 3.38
N ASP A 74 0.67 17.14 3.85
CA ASP A 74 1.35 17.68 5.04
C ASP A 74 1.07 16.86 6.31
N ASN A 75 -0.03 16.14 6.38
CA ASN A 75 -0.31 15.21 7.48
C ASN A 75 0.66 14.03 7.52
N LYS A 76 1.18 13.60 6.37
CA LYS A 76 2.08 12.46 6.21
C LYS A 76 1.53 11.17 6.82
N THR A 77 0.21 11.07 6.90
CA THR A 77 -0.52 9.89 7.39
C THR A 77 -1.93 9.88 6.81
N PHE A 78 -2.62 8.76 6.94
CA PHE A 78 -3.95 8.57 6.39
C PHE A 78 -4.92 9.64 6.90
N HIS A 79 -5.67 10.26 6.00
CA HIS A 79 -6.74 11.16 6.38
C HIS A 79 -7.88 10.38 7.06
N GLY A 80 -8.61 11.07 7.95
CA GLY A 80 -9.68 10.47 8.75
C GLY A 80 -9.20 9.88 10.07
N LEU A 81 -7.89 9.84 10.35
CA LEU A 81 -7.38 9.44 11.66
C LEU A 81 -7.73 10.43 12.77
N TRP A 82 -8.12 11.65 12.41
CA TRP A 82 -8.62 12.68 13.34
C TRP A 82 -10.09 12.50 13.72
N SER A 83 -10.82 11.64 12.99
CA SER A 83 -12.25 11.40 13.23
C SER A 83 -12.49 10.57 14.49
N SER A 84 -13.76 10.39 14.82
CA SER A 84 -14.18 9.49 15.90
C SER A 84 -14.20 8.01 15.49
N ASN A 85 -13.93 7.70 14.21
CA ASN A 85 -13.90 6.33 13.70
C ASN A 85 -12.47 5.77 13.77
N PRO A 86 -12.18 4.74 14.59
CA PRO A 86 -10.86 4.14 14.70
C PRO A 86 -10.32 3.65 13.34
N TRP A 87 -9.03 3.76 13.14
CA TRP A 87 -8.39 3.36 11.88
C TRP A 87 -8.66 1.88 11.50
N ARG A 88 -8.69 0.97 12.49
CA ARG A 88 -9.04 -0.43 12.23
C ARG A 88 -10.48 -0.58 11.78
N SER A 89 -11.38 0.18 12.37
CA SER A 89 -12.81 0.17 12.02
C SER A 89 -13.04 0.65 10.59
N GLN A 90 -12.24 1.60 10.11
CA GLN A 90 -12.27 2.05 8.71
C GLN A 90 -11.84 0.91 7.77
N LEU A 91 -10.73 0.23 8.05
CA LEU A 91 -10.29 -0.95 7.28
C LEU A 91 -11.30 -2.11 7.35
N ASP A 92 -11.88 -2.36 8.52
CA ASP A 92 -12.95 -3.36 8.67
C ASP A 92 -14.14 -3.04 7.78
N THR A 93 -14.49 -1.78 7.66
CA THR A 93 -15.58 -1.33 6.81
C THR A 93 -15.24 -1.48 5.33
N MET A 94 -14.04 -1.10 4.91
CA MET A 94 -13.58 -1.31 3.53
C MET A 94 -13.63 -2.81 3.15
N ALA A 95 -13.10 -3.69 4.01
CA ALA A 95 -13.11 -5.13 3.78
C ALA A 95 -14.54 -5.70 3.74
N ARG A 96 -15.41 -5.26 4.66
CA ARG A 96 -16.83 -5.68 4.73
C ARG A 96 -17.63 -5.21 3.51
N LEU A 97 -17.31 -4.05 2.96
CA LEU A 97 -17.90 -3.56 1.71
C LEU A 97 -17.42 -4.34 0.48
N GLY A 98 -16.36 -5.13 0.60
CA GLY A 98 -15.84 -5.97 -0.46
C GLY A 98 -14.57 -5.47 -1.14
N TYR A 99 -13.97 -4.38 -0.67
CA TYR A 99 -12.68 -3.91 -1.19
C TYR A 99 -11.56 -4.84 -0.72
N ASN A 100 -10.83 -5.42 -1.66
CA ASN A 100 -9.79 -6.40 -1.37
C ASN A 100 -8.37 -5.85 -1.49
N THR A 101 -8.21 -4.63 -1.96
CA THR A 101 -6.92 -3.99 -2.17
C THR A 101 -6.99 -2.53 -1.74
N LEU A 102 -5.92 -2.07 -1.12
CA LEU A 102 -5.74 -0.68 -0.75
C LEU A 102 -4.57 -0.10 -1.55
N ARG A 103 -4.80 0.95 -2.34
CA ARG A 103 -3.75 1.78 -2.92
C ARG A 103 -3.48 2.92 -1.95
N VAL A 104 -2.21 3.08 -1.57
CA VAL A 104 -1.77 4.01 -0.54
C VAL A 104 -0.88 5.08 -1.14
N PRO A 105 -1.42 6.27 -1.43
CA PRO A 105 -0.65 7.44 -1.82
C PRO A 105 0.31 7.88 -0.72
N PHE A 106 1.57 8.20 -1.07
CA PHE A 106 2.55 8.80 -0.17
C PHE A 106 3.42 9.83 -0.89
N SER A 107 4.07 10.71 -0.13
CA SER A 107 5.16 11.58 -0.62
C SER A 107 6.50 11.13 -0.05
N ASP A 108 7.61 11.47 -0.74
CA ASP A 108 8.95 11.21 -0.20
C ASP A 108 9.16 11.94 1.14
N ASP A 109 8.43 13.03 1.40
CA ASP A 109 8.44 13.71 2.71
C ASP A 109 7.96 12.82 3.86
N ALA A 110 7.04 11.90 3.61
CA ALA A 110 6.57 10.95 4.62
C ALA A 110 7.60 9.87 4.97
N LEU A 111 8.58 9.64 4.09
CA LEU A 111 9.63 8.63 4.25
C LEU A 111 10.89 9.18 4.92
N LYS A 112 11.04 10.51 5.02
CA LYS A 112 12.23 11.14 5.59
C LYS A 112 12.45 10.74 7.05
N ALA A 113 13.71 10.56 7.42
CA ALA A 113 14.07 10.36 8.83
C ALA A 113 13.60 11.55 9.67
N GLY A 114 12.90 11.26 10.76
CA GLY A 114 12.31 12.29 11.63
C GLY A 114 10.99 12.90 11.13
N ALA A 115 10.41 12.39 10.03
CA ALA A 115 9.08 12.79 9.61
C ALA A 115 8.06 12.52 10.72
N VAL A 116 7.17 13.48 10.93
CA VAL A 116 6.14 13.42 11.98
C VAL A 116 4.78 13.33 11.32
N ALA A 117 4.00 12.32 11.70
CA ALA A 117 2.60 12.21 11.34
C ALA A 117 1.77 13.21 12.15
N SER A 118 0.79 13.84 11.53
CA SER A 118 -0.14 14.77 12.19
C SER A 118 -1.59 14.43 11.88
N GLY A 119 -2.53 14.98 12.66
CA GLY A 119 -3.95 14.71 12.45
C GLY A 119 -4.37 13.31 12.93
N VAL A 120 -3.72 12.78 13.94
CA VAL A 120 -4.13 11.53 14.63
C VAL A 120 -4.88 11.92 15.91
N ASN A 121 -6.10 11.43 16.04
CA ASN A 121 -6.86 11.54 17.27
C ASN A 121 -6.31 10.50 18.28
N ASP A 122 -5.58 10.95 19.27
CA ASP A 122 -4.91 10.13 20.27
C ASP A 122 -5.89 9.35 21.18
N TYR A 123 -7.08 9.89 21.37
CA TYR A 123 -8.14 9.25 22.14
C TYR A 123 -8.73 8.03 21.41
N VAL A 124 -8.85 8.14 20.10
CA VAL A 124 -9.47 7.12 19.23
C VAL A 124 -8.45 6.11 18.72
N ASN A 125 -7.23 6.59 18.46
CA ASN A 125 -6.12 5.80 17.88
C ASN A 125 -4.88 5.85 18.79
N PRO A 126 -4.97 5.45 20.08
CA PRO A 126 -3.87 5.58 21.03
C PRO A 126 -2.63 4.77 20.63
N ASP A 127 -2.79 3.72 19.85
CA ASP A 127 -1.72 2.87 19.36
C ASP A 127 -0.95 3.44 18.16
N LEU A 128 -1.38 4.61 17.65
CA LEU A 128 -0.68 5.36 16.60
C LEU A 128 0.09 6.57 17.13
N VAL A 129 -0.12 6.94 18.39
CA VAL A 129 0.48 8.14 18.99
C VAL A 129 2.00 8.02 19.04
N GLY A 130 2.69 9.06 18.56
CA GLY A 130 4.16 9.13 18.56
C GLY A 130 4.84 8.27 17.50
N LEU A 131 4.09 7.57 16.66
CA LEU A 131 4.65 6.80 15.55
C LEU A 131 5.02 7.71 14.38
N SER A 132 6.08 7.38 13.68
CA SER A 132 6.41 7.99 12.39
C SER A 132 5.41 7.58 11.32
N PRO A 133 5.31 8.34 10.20
CA PRO A 133 4.44 7.98 9.07
C PRO A 133 4.62 6.53 8.60
N VAL A 134 5.85 6.08 8.47
CA VAL A 134 6.16 4.71 8.02
C VAL A 134 5.76 3.65 9.05
N GLN A 135 5.87 3.95 10.36
CA GLN A 135 5.40 3.04 11.41
C GLN A 135 3.86 2.93 11.44
N ILE A 136 3.16 4.01 11.12
CA ILE A 136 1.70 3.95 10.94
C ILE A 136 1.36 3.11 9.73
N LEU A 137 2.08 3.29 8.62
CA LEU A 137 1.92 2.46 7.42
C LEU A 137 2.13 0.97 7.74
N ASP A 138 3.15 0.62 8.53
CA ASP A 138 3.37 -0.77 8.96
C ASP A 138 2.14 -1.36 9.64
N LYS A 139 1.53 -0.63 10.57
CA LYS A 139 0.31 -1.09 11.26
C LYS A 139 -0.86 -1.31 10.30
N VAL A 140 -1.01 -0.41 9.31
CA VAL A 140 -2.06 -0.54 8.29
C VAL A 140 -1.78 -1.76 7.41
N VAL A 141 -0.54 -1.96 6.98
CA VAL A 141 -0.12 -3.13 6.18
C VAL A 141 -0.39 -4.44 6.93
N ASP A 142 0.01 -4.51 8.20
CA ASP A 142 -0.19 -5.71 9.01
C ASP A 142 -1.68 -6.03 9.17
N TYR A 143 -2.48 -5.02 9.48
CA TYR A 143 -3.91 -5.21 9.68
C TYR A 143 -4.67 -5.51 8.38
N ALA A 144 -4.28 -4.89 7.28
CA ALA A 144 -4.80 -5.22 5.96
C ALA A 144 -4.56 -6.69 5.61
N GLY A 145 -3.35 -7.20 5.92
CA GLY A 145 -3.03 -8.62 5.77
C GLY A 145 -3.94 -9.54 6.60
N VAL A 146 -4.23 -9.17 7.84
CA VAL A 146 -5.20 -9.91 8.70
C VAL A 146 -6.59 -9.93 8.06
N LYS A 147 -7.01 -8.85 7.40
CA LYS A 147 -8.30 -8.78 6.69
C LYS A 147 -8.29 -9.44 5.32
N GLY A 148 -7.17 -9.99 4.89
CA GLY A 148 -7.03 -10.59 3.56
C GLY A 148 -6.96 -9.57 2.42
N MET A 149 -6.69 -8.32 2.73
CA MET A 149 -6.48 -7.25 1.75
C MET A 149 -5.03 -7.20 1.30
N ARG A 150 -4.81 -6.66 0.10
CA ARG A 150 -3.48 -6.36 -0.44
C ARG A 150 -3.21 -4.86 -0.40
N ILE A 151 -1.94 -4.50 -0.40
CA ILE A 151 -1.46 -3.11 -0.43
C ILE A 151 -0.66 -2.88 -1.70
N ILE A 152 -0.97 -1.79 -2.41
CA ILE A 152 -0.14 -1.18 -3.43
C ILE A 152 0.34 0.14 -2.86
N LEU A 153 1.63 0.36 -2.86
CA LEU A 153 2.21 1.64 -2.49
C LEU A 153 2.28 2.52 -3.73
N ASP A 154 1.79 3.76 -3.61
CA ASP A 154 1.80 4.73 -4.68
C ASP A 154 2.63 5.96 -4.29
N ARG A 155 3.71 6.19 -5.01
CA ARG A 155 4.46 7.43 -4.85
C ARG A 155 3.73 8.57 -5.57
N HIS A 156 2.85 9.23 -4.82
CA HIS A 156 1.90 10.21 -5.34
C HIS A 156 2.53 11.56 -5.64
N ARG A 157 3.48 11.99 -4.82
CA ARG A 157 4.13 13.30 -4.91
C ARG A 157 5.59 13.24 -4.51
N PRO A 158 6.46 14.08 -5.11
CA PRO A 158 7.83 14.27 -4.64
C PRO A 158 7.90 14.85 -3.23
N THR A 159 6.98 15.77 -2.93
CA THR A 159 6.85 16.44 -1.62
C THR A 159 5.38 16.61 -1.28
N ALA A 160 5.09 16.91 -0.02
CA ALA A 160 3.72 17.20 0.41
C ALA A 160 3.12 18.45 -0.26
N ALA A 161 3.94 19.31 -0.87
CA ALA A 161 3.49 20.55 -1.50
C ALA A 161 2.62 20.36 -2.73
N GLY A 162 2.82 19.29 -3.51
CA GLY A 162 1.99 19.05 -4.70
C GLY A 162 2.54 18.00 -5.65
N GLN A 163 1.68 17.71 -6.61
CA GLN A 163 1.91 16.80 -7.74
C GLN A 163 2.83 17.45 -8.78
N THR A 164 3.53 16.65 -9.55
CA THR A 164 4.46 17.11 -10.58
C THR A 164 4.32 16.30 -11.85
N ALA A 165 4.53 16.95 -13.01
CA ALA A 165 4.49 16.29 -14.31
C ALA A 165 5.55 15.19 -14.46
N LEU A 166 6.72 15.39 -13.85
CA LEU A 166 7.82 14.43 -13.85
C LEU A 166 7.97 13.77 -12.47
N TRP A 167 8.57 12.58 -12.45
CA TRP A 167 8.83 11.79 -11.24
C TRP A 167 9.92 12.38 -10.33
N TYR A 168 10.56 13.45 -10.74
CA TYR A 168 11.64 14.11 -10.01
C TYR A 168 11.49 15.63 -10.03
N THR A 169 12.15 16.26 -9.08
CA THR A 169 12.30 17.71 -8.99
C THR A 169 13.75 18.06 -8.60
N ALA A 170 14.09 19.33 -8.58
CA ALA A 170 15.38 19.76 -8.05
C ALA A 170 15.58 19.41 -6.57
N ALA A 171 14.48 19.40 -5.79
CA ALA A 171 14.51 19.04 -4.36
C ALA A 171 14.48 17.52 -4.10
N VAL A 172 13.91 16.75 -5.02
CA VAL A 172 13.83 15.29 -4.98
C VAL A 172 14.32 14.75 -6.32
N PRO A 173 15.62 14.55 -6.49
CA PRO A 173 16.19 14.00 -7.72
C PRO A 173 15.76 12.54 -7.95
N GLU A 174 15.85 12.07 -9.20
CA GLU A 174 15.53 10.68 -9.58
C GLU A 174 16.25 9.65 -8.70
N SER A 175 17.48 9.93 -8.31
CA SER A 175 18.24 9.02 -7.42
C SER A 175 17.64 8.88 -6.04
N THR A 176 17.03 9.94 -5.50
CA THR A 176 16.29 9.88 -4.22
C THR A 176 15.00 9.06 -4.39
N TRP A 177 14.22 9.35 -5.42
CA TRP A 177 13.01 8.58 -5.74
C TRP A 177 13.28 7.07 -5.84
N ILE A 178 14.35 6.67 -6.56
CA ILE A 178 14.75 5.27 -6.69
C ILE A 178 15.20 4.69 -5.33
N ALA A 179 15.96 5.45 -4.55
CA ALA A 179 16.46 5.00 -3.24
C ALA A 179 15.32 4.80 -2.24
N ASP A 180 14.33 5.68 -2.24
CA ASP A 180 13.15 5.59 -1.38
C ASP A 180 12.30 4.37 -1.75
N TRP A 181 12.10 4.10 -3.03
CA TRP A 181 11.47 2.87 -3.49
C TRP A 181 12.22 1.61 -3.06
N GLN A 182 13.54 1.59 -3.19
CA GLN A 182 14.34 0.46 -2.73
C GLN A 182 14.28 0.28 -1.21
N ALA A 183 14.18 1.36 -0.45
CA ALA A 183 14.03 1.30 1.01
C ALA A 183 12.69 0.67 1.41
N LEU A 184 11.58 1.08 0.77
CA LEU A 184 10.26 0.48 0.98
C LEU A 184 10.24 -0.99 0.54
N ALA A 185 10.84 -1.31 -0.60
CA ALA A 185 10.92 -2.68 -1.10
C ALA A 185 11.68 -3.62 -0.15
N ARG A 186 12.76 -3.15 0.49
CA ARG A 186 13.47 -3.89 1.54
C ARG A 186 12.66 -4.00 2.82
N ARG A 187 11.95 -2.92 3.21
CA ARG A 187 11.13 -2.88 4.43
C ARG A 187 10.05 -3.97 4.41
N TYR A 188 9.39 -4.14 3.29
CA TYR A 188 8.31 -5.12 3.13
C TYR A 188 8.77 -6.42 2.46
N ALA A 189 10.08 -6.67 2.39
CA ALA A 189 10.59 -7.94 1.90
C ALA A 189 10.06 -9.09 2.76
N GLY A 190 9.55 -10.14 2.11
CA GLY A 190 8.93 -11.28 2.80
C GLY A 190 7.47 -11.07 3.22
N ASN A 191 6.91 -9.87 3.07
CA ASN A 191 5.49 -9.60 3.37
C ASN A 191 4.65 -9.53 2.09
N PRO A 192 3.91 -10.59 1.73
CA PRO A 192 3.11 -10.63 0.51
C PRO A 192 1.83 -9.79 0.58
N THR A 193 1.53 -9.15 1.72
CA THR A 193 0.45 -8.16 1.81
C THR A 193 0.75 -6.96 0.93
N VAL A 194 2.01 -6.51 0.89
CA VAL A 194 2.47 -5.47 -0.04
C VAL A 194 2.86 -6.12 -1.35
N ILE A 195 2.08 -5.90 -2.39
CA ILE A 195 2.21 -6.60 -3.66
C ILE A 195 3.00 -5.85 -4.72
N GLY A 196 3.22 -4.54 -4.56
CA GLY A 196 3.95 -3.80 -5.56
C GLY A 196 3.99 -2.30 -5.36
N ALA A 197 4.66 -1.66 -6.32
CA ALA A 197 4.93 -0.24 -6.39
C ALA A 197 4.22 0.37 -7.60
N ASP A 198 3.37 1.37 -7.36
CA ASP A 198 2.87 2.31 -8.35
C ASP A 198 3.86 3.48 -8.38
N LEU A 199 4.64 3.55 -9.45
CA LEU A 199 5.95 4.20 -9.44
C LEU A 199 5.89 5.71 -9.25
N HIS A 200 4.94 6.39 -9.90
CA HIS A 200 4.71 7.83 -9.79
C HIS A 200 3.31 8.15 -10.30
N ASN A 201 2.56 8.90 -9.49
CA ASN A 201 1.21 9.28 -9.79
C ASN A 201 1.14 10.33 -10.90
N GLU A 202 0.34 10.03 -11.90
CA GLU A 202 -0.12 10.93 -12.95
C GLU A 202 0.99 11.70 -13.69
N PRO A 203 1.94 11.03 -14.32
CA PRO A 203 2.84 11.69 -15.25
C PRO A 203 2.03 12.38 -16.34
N HIS A 204 2.33 13.66 -16.60
CA HIS A 204 1.52 14.45 -17.52
C HIS A 204 2.34 15.43 -18.35
N ALA A 205 1.72 15.95 -19.39
CA ALA A 205 2.29 16.95 -20.26
C ALA A 205 2.36 18.31 -19.55
N GLU A 206 3.43 19.05 -19.81
CA GLU A 206 3.64 20.40 -19.33
C GLU A 206 4.33 21.24 -20.40
N GLY A 207 3.94 22.51 -20.52
CA GLY A 207 4.38 23.39 -21.59
C GLY A 207 3.77 23.01 -22.95
N THR A 208 4.21 23.69 -24.00
CA THR A 208 3.77 23.45 -25.37
C THR A 208 4.92 23.07 -26.27
N ASN A 209 4.72 22.17 -27.23
CA ASN A 209 5.74 21.80 -28.19
C ASN A 209 6.15 23.01 -29.07
N PRO A 210 7.46 23.20 -29.40
CA PRO A 210 8.57 22.29 -29.11
C PRO A 210 9.22 22.51 -27.73
N ALA A 211 8.69 23.40 -26.87
CA ALA A 211 9.26 23.71 -25.55
C ALA A 211 8.61 22.88 -24.41
N ALA A 212 8.12 21.70 -24.71
CA ALA A 212 7.50 20.80 -23.75
C ALA A 212 8.46 20.37 -22.64
N THR A 213 8.00 20.40 -21.39
CA THR A 213 8.76 20.02 -20.19
C THR A 213 8.18 18.84 -19.43
N GLY A 214 6.98 18.42 -19.75
CA GLY A 214 6.29 17.33 -19.10
C GLY A 214 6.72 15.93 -19.53
N ALA A 215 6.13 14.93 -18.91
CA ALA A 215 6.40 13.52 -19.19
C ALA A 215 5.88 13.10 -20.56
N CYS A 216 6.74 12.48 -21.36
CA CYS A 216 6.42 11.89 -22.65
C CYS A 216 6.49 10.35 -22.59
N TRP A 217 6.03 9.68 -23.64
CA TRP A 217 6.10 8.23 -23.77
C TRP A 217 6.77 7.82 -25.08
N GLY A 218 7.92 7.15 -24.98
CA GLY A 218 8.65 6.66 -26.15
C GLY A 218 9.33 7.75 -26.96
N CYS A 219 9.52 8.95 -26.42
CA CYS A 219 10.18 10.06 -27.08
C CYS A 219 11.72 9.95 -27.09
N GLY A 220 12.29 9.06 -26.28
CA GLY A 220 13.73 8.81 -26.19
C GLY A 220 14.52 9.83 -25.37
N ASP A 221 13.88 10.88 -24.86
CA ASP A 221 14.50 11.83 -23.93
C ASP A 221 14.53 11.24 -22.52
N THR A 222 15.71 10.84 -22.05
CA THR A 222 15.87 10.17 -20.75
C THR A 222 15.42 11.00 -19.56
N ALA A 223 15.33 12.32 -19.68
CA ALA A 223 14.85 13.21 -18.63
C ALA A 223 13.31 13.29 -18.59
N ARG A 224 12.60 12.98 -19.69
CA ARG A 224 11.17 13.13 -19.80
C ARG A 224 10.41 11.87 -20.22
N ASP A 225 11.12 10.87 -20.79
CA ASP A 225 10.48 9.60 -21.22
C ASP A 225 10.13 8.76 -20.00
N TRP A 226 8.85 8.84 -19.61
CA TRP A 226 8.31 8.11 -18.47
C TRP A 226 8.51 6.61 -18.58
N ARG A 227 8.36 6.03 -19.78
CA ARG A 227 8.64 4.62 -20.01
C ARG A 227 10.06 4.23 -19.58
N LEU A 228 11.05 5.05 -19.95
CA LEU A 228 12.47 4.80 -19.58
C LEU A 228 12.69 4.97 -18.07
N ALA A 229 12.03 5.94 -17.45
CA ALA A 229 12.09 6.13 -15.99
C ALA A 229 11.48 4.96 -15.25
N ALA A 230 10.32 4.49 -15.71
CA ALA A 230 9.66 3.30 -15.15
C ALA A 230 10.54 2.04 -15.25
N GLU A 231 11.27 1.86 -16.36
CA GLU A 231 12.26 0.79 -16.48
C GLU A 231 13.39 0.92 -15.45
N ARG A 232 13.95 2.14 -15.26
CA ARG A 232 15.04 2.38 -14.30
C ARG A 232 14.61 2.11 -12.86
N ALA A 233 13.49 2.69 -12.45
CA ALA A 233 12.97 2.51 -11.09
C ALA A 233 12.47 1.09 -10.84
N GLY A 234 11.67 0.53 -11.76
CA GLY A 234 11.15 -0.83 -11.67
C GLY A 234 12.28 -1.86 -11.56
N ASN A 235 13.31 -1.73 -12.38
CA ASN A 235 14.47 -2.63 -12.32
C ASN A 235 15.28 -2.47 -11.02
N ALA A 236 15.41 -1.26 -10.51
CA ALA A 236 16.06 -1.01 -9.21
C ALA A 236 15.28 -1.61 -8.03
N ILE A 237 13.96 -1.55 -8.07
CA ILE A 237 13.07 -2.20 -7.10
C ILE A 237 13.21 -3.72 -7.19
N LEU A 238 13.11 -4.28 -8.39
CA LEU A 238 13.16 -5.73 -8.62
C LEU A 238 14.51 -6.34 -8.28
N ALA A 239 15.59 -5.57 -8.31
CA ALA A 239 16.91 -6.00 -7.84
C ALA A 239 16.94 -6.30 -6.33
N VAL A 240 16.05 -5.71 -5.53
CA VAL A 240 15.97 -5.91 -4.07
C VAL A 240 14.72 -6.65 -3.62
N GLN A 241 13.64 -6.59 -4.42
CA GLN A 241 12.36 -7.27 -4.17
C GLN A 241 11.81 -7.84 -5.49
N PRO A 242 12.30 -8.99 -5.95
CA PRO A 242 11.95 -9.54 -7.27
C PRO A 242 10.50 -10.04 -7.37
N ASN A 243 9.77 -10.07 -6.26
CA ASN A 243 8.41 -10.59 -6.21
C ASN A 243 7.33 -9.50 -6.28
N TRP A 244 7.70 -8.21 -6.26
CA TRP A 244 6.73 -7.15 -6.39
C TRP A 244 6.27 -6.97 -7.83
N LEU A 245 5.02 -6.60 -7.98
CA LEU A 245 4.49 -6.05 -9.22
C LEU A 245 4.95 -4.59 -9.37
N ILE A 246 5.19 -4.19 -10.60
CA ILE A 246 5.50 -2.81 -10.96
C ILE A 246 4.29 -2.27 -11.72
N PHE A 247 3.60 -1.31 -11.11
CA PHE A 247 2.47 -0.62 -11.71
C PHE A 247 2.99 0.62 -12.41
N VAL A 248 2.60 0.79 -13.66
CA VAL A 248 3.07 1.89 -14.52
C VAL A 248 1.87 2.56 -15.15
N GLU A 249 1.66 3.80 -14.77
CA GLU A 249 0.66 4.65 -15.37
C GLU A 249 1.06 5.09 -16.79
N GLY A 250 0.12 5.67 -17.53
CA GLY A 250 0.40 6.36 -18.76
C GLY A 250 0.96 7.78 -18.54
N VAL A 251 0.84 8.58 -19.59
CA VAL A 251 1.05 10.04 -19.54
C VAL A 251 -0.28 10.71 -19.89
N SER A 252 -0.33 12.05 -20.06
CA SER A 252 -1.52 12.68 -20.64
C SER A 252 -1.41 12.80 -22.15
N CYS A 253 -0.32 13.35 -22.65
CA CYS A 253 -0.01 13.48 -24.07
C CYS A 253 1.34 12.79 -24.36
N PRO A 254 1.44 11.89 -25.35
CA PRO A 254 2.66 11.14 -25.62
C PRO A 254 3.92 11.98 -25.90
N SER A 255 3.78 13.21 -26.44
CA SER A 255 4.90 14.14 -26.66
C SER A 255 5.45 14.77 -25.37
N GLY A 256 4.67 14.79 -24.30
CA GLY A 256 5.00 15.44 -23.04
C GLY A 256 4.72 16.95 -23.03
N GLY A 257 4.08 17.48 -24.07
CA GLY A 257 3.62 18.86 -24.16
C GLY A 257 2.16 18.93 -24.54
N LEU A 258 1.53 20.05 -24.23
CA LEU A 258 0.16 20.37 -24.69
C LEU A 258 0.28 20.81 -26.15
N SER A 259 0.40 19.85 -27.08
CA SER A 259 0.58 20.17 -28.48
C SER A 259 -0.73 20.55 -29.10
N ASN A 260 -0.78 21.80 -29.56
CA ASN A 260 -1.69 22.33 -30.57
C ASN A 260 -3.21 22.16 -30.30
N VAL A 261 -3.60 21.59 -29.17
CA VAL A 261 -5.00 21.37 -28.77
C VAL A 261 -5.80 22.68 -28.69
N TRP A 262 -5.11 23.84 -28.74
CA TRP A 262 -5.69 25.18 -28.56
C TRP A 262 -5.60 26.07 -29.79
N ASP A 263 -5.09 25.58 -30.94
CA ASP A 263 -4.81 26.42 -32.10
C ASP A 263 -5.89 26.43 -33.21
N ASN A 264 -6.97 25.70 -33.02
CA ASN A 264 -8.07 25.50 -33.97
C ASN A 264 -7.70 24.71 -35.26
N ASP A 265 -6.55 23.99 -35.25
CA ASP A 265 -6.19 23.07 -36.32
C ASP A 265 -6.19 21.63 -35.83
N PRO A 266 -7.31 20.91 -35.93
CA PRO A 266 -7.40 19.54 -35.43
C PRO A 266 -6.54 18.54 -36.22
N SER A 267 -5.91 18.95 -37.34
CA SER A 267 -5.06 18.07 -38.14
C SER A 267 -3.70 17.79 -37.50
N ASN A 268 -3.27 18.63 -36.55
CA ASN A 268 -2.01 18.52 -35.85
C ASN A 268 -2.19 18.26 -34.34
N ASP A 269 -3.45 18.11 -33.87
CA ASP A 269 -3.76 17.79 -32.49
C ASP A 269 -3.17 16.43 -32.11
N GLU A 270 -2.52 16.40 -30.96
CA GLU A 270 -2.11 15.16 -30.35
C GLU A 270 -3.27 14.54 -29.55
N ASP A 271 -3.32 13.23 -29.56
CA ASP A 271 -4.32 12.46 -28.84
C ASP A 271 -4.02 12.45 -27.33
N CYS A 272 -4.41 13.50 -26.64
CA CYS A 272 -4.26 13.68 -25.20
C CYS A 272 -5.45 13.08 -24.44
N GLY A 273 -5.20 12.59 -23.22
CA GLY A 273 -6.19 12.02 -22.31
C GLY A 273 -5.98 12.48 -20.87
N TRP A 274 -6.49 11.71 -19.94
CA TRP A 274 -6.29 11.95 -18.50
C TRP A 274 -4.81 11.90 -18.14
N TRP A 275 -4.41 12.64 -17.11
CA TRP A 275 -3.10 12.48 -16.47
C TRP A 275 -2.97 11.04 -16.02
N GLY A 276 -1.84 10.42 -16.29
CA GLY A 276 -1.65 8.98 -16.02
C GLY A 276 -2.47 8.02 -16.89
N GLY A 277 -3.43 8.52 -17.70
CA GLY A 277 -4.41 7.67 -18.40
C GLY A 277 -4.01 7.20 -19.80
N ASN A 278 -3.08 7.90 -20.48
CA ASN A 278 -2.76 7.64 -21.88
C ASN A 278 -1.60 6.65 -22.05
N LEU A 279 -1.94 5.42 -22.35
CA LEU A 279 -1.03 4.31 -22.68
C LEU A 279 -1.07 3.96 -24.18
N SER A 280 -1.59 4.85 -25.03
CA SER A 280 -1.77 4.57 -26.48
C SER A 280 -0.49 4.18 -27.21
N LYS A 281 0.67 4.57 -26.67
CA LYS A 281 1.99 4.20 -27.21
C LYS A 281 2.64 2.99 -26.52
N ALA A 282 2.03 2.43 -25.46
CA ALA A 282 2.67 1.36 -24.68
C ALA A 282 2.83 0.05 -25.48
N GLY A 283 1.95 -0.25 -26.42
CA GLY A 283 2.11 -1.40 -27.32
C GLY A 283 3.30 -1.25 -28.28
N GLN A 284 3.61 -0.03 -28.71
CA GLN A 284 4.75 0.25 -29.58
C GLN A 284 6.06 0.41 -28.79
N PHE A 285 5.99 1.04 -27.64
CA PHE A 285 7.11 1.28 -26.73
C PHE A 285 6.81 0.67 -25.35
N PRO A 286 6.86 -0.67 -25.21
CA PRO A 286 6.56 -1.31 -23.94
C PRO A 286 7.62 -1.02 -22.87
N VAL A 287 7.20 -1.05 -21.62
CA VAL A 287 8.11 -1.07 -20.47
C VAL A 287 8.78 -2.43 -20.38
N ARG A 288 10.09 -2.46 -20.22
CA ARG A 288 10.89 -3.69 -20.14
C ARG A 288 11.53 -3.82 -18.77
N LEU A 289 11.09 -4.84 -18.04
CA LEU A 289 11.61 -5.15 -16.73
C LEU A 289 12.61 -6.29 -16.77
N SER A 290 13.62 -6.25 -15.89
CA SER A 290 14.65 -7.27 -15.76
C SER A 290 14.14 -8.59 -15.18
N VAL A 291 13.04 -8.55 -14.43
CA VAL A 291 12.33 -9.73 -13.95
C VAL A 291 11.03 -9.85 -14.74
N ALA A 292 10.85 -10.96 -15.42
CA ALA A 292 9.64 -11.23 -16.19
C ALA A 292 8.40 -11.30 -15.30
N ASP A 293 7.23 -11.07 -15.90
CA ASP A 293 5.94 -11.28 -15.27
C ASP A 293 5.70 -10.39 -14.04
N ARG A 294 6.14 -9.12 -14.11
CA ARG A 294 5.99 -8.14 -13.02
C ARG A 294 5.28 -6.86 -13.43
N LEU A 295 5.05 -6.63 -14.72
CA LEU A 295 4.44 -5.40 -15.22
C LEU A 295 2.92 -5.44 -15.16
N VAL A 296 2.32 -4.39 -14.62
CA VAL A 296 0.90 -4.07 -14.70
C VAL A 296 0.78 -2.63 -15.17
N TYR A 297 -0.03 -2.35 -16.18
CA TYR A 297 -0.33 -0.97 -16.54
C TYR A 297 -1.49 -0.43 -15.70
N SER A 298 -1.35 0.81 -15.23
CA SER A 298 -2.23 1.41 -14.23
C SER A 298 -2.83 2.75 -14.70
N PRO A 299 -3.71 2.75 -15.73
CA PRO A 299 -4.32 3.99 -16.22
C PRO A 299 -5.25 4.63 -15.19
N HIS A 300 -5.43 5.96 -15.29
CA HIS A 300 -6.41 6.73 -14.55
C HIS A 300 -7.56 7.17 -15.46
N GLU A 301 -8.77 7.22 -14.92
CA GLU A 301 -9.98 7.59 -15.63
C GLU A 301 -10.95 8.35 -14.72
N TYR A 302 -11.52 9.44 -15.21
CA TYR A 302 -12.41 10.25 -14.39
C TYR A 302 -13.69 10.66 -15.13
N ALA A 303 -14.70 11.04 -14.36
CA ALA A 303 -15.97 11.53 -14.86
C ALA A 303 -15.90 13.03 -15.21
N THR A 304 -16.93 13.52 -15.89
CA THR A 304 -17.00 14.94 -16.28
C THR A 304 -17.00 15.92 -15.11
N SER A 305 -17.42 15.49 -13.92
CA SER A 305 -17.37 16.32 -12.72
C SER A 305 -15.95 16.60 -12.23
N VAL A 306 -14.95 15.80 -12.61
CA VAL A 306 -13.54 16.04 -12.31
C VAL A 306 -12.92 16.98 -13.33
N TYR A 307 -13.07 16.67 -14.59
CA TYR A 307 -12.69 17.54 -15.69
C TYR A 307 -13.49 17.17 -16.94
N HIS A 308 -14.00 18.18 -17.64
CA HIS A 308 -14.78 17.97 -18.85
C HIS A 308 -13.88 17.62 -20.03
N GLN A 309 -14.08 16.44 -20.60
CA GLN A 309 -13.43 16.00 -21.84
C GLN A 309 -14.42 16.02 -22.99
N ALA A 310 -13.94 16.31 -24.20
CA ALA A 310 -14.79 16.45 -25.39
C ALA A 310 -15.64 15.21 -25.71
N TRP A 311 -15.20 14.03 -25.34
CA TRP A 311 -15.96 12.80 -25.59
C TRP A 311 -17.25 12.67 -24.77
N PHE A 312 -17.43 13.47 -23.71
CA PHE A 312 -18.69 13.52 -22.97
C PHE A 312 -19.80 14.27 -23.72
N ASP A 313 -19.41 15.09 -24.70
CA ASP A 313 -20.36 15.83 -25.57
C ASP A 313 -20.74 15.03 -26.83
N ASP A 314 -20.13 13.88 -27.07
CA ASP A 314 -20.43 13.05 -28.23
C ASP A 314 -21.92 12.62 -28.20
N PRO A 315 -22.69 12.83 -29.29
CA PRO A 315 -24.08 12.44 -29.33
C PRO A 315 -24.35 10.94 -29.09
N SER A 316 -23.34 10.10 -29.26
CA SER A 316 -23.40 8.66 -28.95
C SER A 316 -23.08 8.29 -27.52
N TYR A 317 -22.72 9.27 -26.66
CA TYR A 317 -22.41 9.00 -25.27
C TYR A 317 -23.54 8.24 -24.56
N PRO A 318 -23.27 7.18 -23.77
CA PRO A 318 -21.97 6.62 -23.40
C PRO A 318 -21.46 5.52 -24.34
N ALA A 319 -22.12 5.25 -25.46
CA ALA A 319 -21.75 4.17 -26.36
C ALA A 319 -20.37 4.38 -27.03
N ASN A 320 -19.88 5.62 -27.11
CA ASN A 320 -18.53 5.96 -27.58
C ASN A 320 -17.41 5.55 -26.59
N MET A 321 -17.70 5.47 -25.29
CA MET A 321 -16.70 5.32 -24.25
C MET A 321 -15.82 4.05 -24.38
N PRO A 322 -16.35 2.87 -24.72
CA PRO A 322 -15.49 1.70 -24.93
C PRO A 322 -14.42 1.89 -26.00
N ALA A 323 -14.70 2.63 -27.07
CA ALA A 323 -13.72 2.92 -28.11
C ALA A 323 -12.64 3.91 -27.62
N ILE A 324 -13.01 4.86 -26.75
CA ILE A 324 -12.08 5.78 -26.10
C ILE A 324 -11.12 4.98 -25.20
N TRP A 325 -11.66 4.14 -24.31
CA TRP A 325 -10.85 3.31 -23.42
C TRP A 325 -9.97 2.32 -24.19
N ASP A 326 -10.49 1.71 -25.27
CA ASP A 326 -9.69 0.84 -26.14
C ASP A 326 -8.49 1.56 -26.75
N ARG A 327 -8.68 2.81 -27.19
CA ARG A 327 -7.63 3.62 -27.79
C ARG A 327 -6.50 3.94 -26.80
N TYR A 328 -6.85 4.28 -25.57
CA TYR A 328 -5.87 4.71 -24.59
C TYR A 328 -5.19 3.57 -23.85
N TRP A 329 -5.91 2.53 -23.42
CA TRP A 329 -5.36 1.48 -22.57
C TRP A 329 -6.01 0.11 -22.70
N GLY A 330 -7.28 0.02 -23.03
CA GLY A 330 -8.03 -1.25 -23.05
C GLY A 330 -7.51 -2.24 -24.07
N TYR A 331 -6.92 -1.77 -25.16
CA TYR A 331 -6.29 -2.63 -26.16
C TYR A 331 -5.17 -3.52 -25.58
N LEU A 332 -4.44 -3.02 -24.58
CA LEU A 332 -3.38 -3.80 -23.92
C LEU A 332 -3.94 -5.07 -23.27
N TYR A 333 -5.10 -4.94 -22.63
CA TYR A 333 -5.80 -6.06 -22.05
C TYR A 333 -6.41 -6.98 -23.10
N LYS A 334 -7.14 -6.43 -24.07
CA LYS A 334 -7.86 -7.17 -25.11
C LYS A 334 -6.92 -7.96 -26.04
N GLN A 335 -5.74 -7.43 -26.30
CA GLN A 335 -4.70 -8.09 -27.09
C GLN A 335 -3.78 -9.00 -26.28
N ASN A 336 -4.08 -9.22 -24.99
CA ASN A 336 -3.31 -10.07 -24.08
C ASN A 336 -1.84 -9.62 -23.92
N ILE A 337 -1.58 -8.31 -23.96
CA ILE A 337 -0.23 -7.74 -23.83
C ILE A 337 0.19 -7.65 -22.36
N ALA A 338 -0.68 -7.08 -21.50
CA ALA A 338 -0.43 -6.95 -20.08
C ALA A 338 -1.74 -6.81 -19.29
N PRO A 339 -1.75 -7.09 -17.99
CA PRO A 339 -2.88 -6.77 -17.13
C PRO A 339 -3.08 -5.26 -17.04
N ILE A 340 -4.35 -4.87 -16.90
CA ILE A 340 -4.76 -3.51 -16.55
C ILE A 340 -5.27 -3.50 -15.12
N MET A 341 -4.80 -2.51 -14.37
CA MET A 341 -5.37 -2.11 -13.10
C MET A 341 -5.65 -0.61 -13.15
N ILE A 342 -6.90 -0.21 -13.27
CA ILE A 342 -7.24 1.21 -13.20
C ILE A 342 -6.87 1.71 -11.79
N GLY A 343 -5.79 2.50 -11.69
CA GLY A 343 -5.21 2.94 -10.41
C GLY A 343 -6.11 3.94 -9.70
N GLU A 344 -6.72 4.82 -10.49
CA GLU A 344 -7.71 5.77 -9.98
C GLU A 344 -8.86 5.94 -10.98
N PHE A 345 -10.05 5.99 -10.43
CA PHE A 345 -11.25 6.43 -11.14
C PHE A 345 -12.29 6.87 -10.11
N GLY A 346 -13.04 7.90 -10.44
CA GLY A 346 -13.99 8.43 -9.48
C GLY A 346 -14.91 9.49 -10.05
N THR A 347 -15.89 9.91 -9.24
CA THR A 347 -16.90 10.90 -9.59
C THR A 347 -17.56 11.45 -8.34
N THR A 348 -18.06 12.70 -8.41
CA THR A 348 -18.96 13.23 -7.37
C THR A 348 -20.33 12.55 -7.38
N LEU A 349 -20.72 11.92 -8.51
CA LEU A 349 -22.02 11.30 -8.75
C LEU A 349 -23.21 12.31 -8.63
N GLN A 350 -22.98 13.59 -8.91
CA GLN A 350 -24.01 14.64 -8.75
C GLN A 350 -24.89 14.82 -9.99
N ASN A 351 -24.55 14.20 -11.10
CA ASN A 351 -25.29 14.30 -12.34
C ASN A 351 -25.43 12.94 -13.05
N ASP A 352 -26.33 12.87 -14.04
CA ASP A 352 -26.59 11.64 -14.77
C ASP A 352 -25.46 11.22 -15.70
N VAL A 353 -24.68 12.16 -16.23
CA VAL A 353 -23.52 11.86 -17.09
C VAL A 353 -22.49 11.08 -16.29
N ASP A 354 -22.16 11.55 -15.10
CA ASP A 354 -21.24 10.89 -14.19
C ASP A 354 -21.72 9.49 -13.77
N ARG A 355 -23.00 9.38 -13.46
CA ARG A 355 -23.58 8.08 -13.06
C ARG A 355 -23.48 7.07 -14.20
N VAL A 356 -23.83 7.48 -15.40
CA VAL A 356 -23.79 6.62 -16.61
C VAL A 356 -22.33 6.27 -16.95
N TRP A 357 -21.41 7.22 -16.82
CA TRP A 357 -19.98 6.95 -17.00
C TRP A 357 -19.47 5.88 -16.03
N LEU A 358 -19.75 6.02 -14.73
CA LEU A 358 -19.30 5.06 -13.71
C LEU A 358 -19.85 3.65 -13.99
N GLN A 359 -21.13 3.56 -14.35
CA GLN A 359 -21.76 2.29 -14.72
C GLN A 359 -21.11 1.67 -15.96
N SER A 360 -20.84 2.48 -16.98
CA SER A 360 -20.25 2.04 -18.24
C SER A 360 -18.79 1.59 -18.06
N LEU A 361 -17.98 2.34 -17.27
CA LEU A 361 -16.59 1.99 -17.00
C LEU A 361 -16.51 0.66 -16.22
N LEU A 362 -17.31 0.50 -15.18
CA LEU A 362 -17.32 -0.74 -14.40
C LEU A 362 -17.78 -1.93 -15.25
N ALA A 363 -18.81 -1.74 -16.10
CA ALA A 363 -19.25 -2.77 -17.04
C ALA A 363 -18.12 -3.15 -18.04
N TYR A 364 -17.38 -2.15 -18.53
CA TYR A 364 -16.24 -2.36 -19.43
C TYR A 364 -15.10 -3.14 -18.76
N THR A 365 -14.84 -2.93 -17.45
CA THR A 365 -13.82 -3.72 -16.72
C THR A 365 -14.20 -5.20 -16.60
N GLY A 366 -15.45 -5.57 -16.78
CA GLY A 366 -15.94 -6.93 -16.67
C GLY A 366 -16.18 -7.37 -15.21
N THR A 367 -16.53 -8.63 -15.05
CA THR A 367 -16.84 -9.25 -13.74
C THR A 367 -16.01 -10.51 -13.51
N GLY A 368 -16.07 -11.06 -12.29
CA GLY A 368 -15.32 -12.27 -11.92
C GLY A 368 -13.81 -12.03 -11.85
N THR A 369 -13.05 -13.10 -11.71
CA THR A 369 -11.58 -13.03 -11.51
C THR A 369 -10.80 -12.68 -12.77
N THR A 370 -11.43 -12.80 -13.93
CA THR A 370 -10.81 -12.47 -15.24
C THR A 370 -11.11 -11.04 -15.71
N GLY A 371 -11.86 -10.23 -14.96
CA GLY A 371 -12.04 -8.82 -15.28
C GLY A 371 -10.77 -7.99 -14.99
N MET A 372 -10.71 -6.78 -15.53
CA MET A 372 -9.64 -5.82 -15.23
C MET A 372 -9.70 -5.42 -13.77
N SER A 373 -8.55 -5.28 -13.14
CA SER A 373 -8.40 -4.82 -11.75
C SER A 373 -8.62 -3.32 -11.63
N PHE A 374 -8.92 -2.84 -10.43
CA PHE A 374 -9.10 -1.41 -10.19
C PHE A 374 -8.96 -1.02 -8.72
N THR A 375 -8.70 0.28 -8.45
CA THR A 375 -8.84 0.94 -7.15
C THR A 375 -9.64 2.24 -7.32
N TYR A 376 -10.79 2.34 -6.63
CA TYR A 376 -11.66 3.52 -6.69
C TYR A 376 -11.04 4.72 -5.95
N TRP A 377 -11.09 5.90 -6.52
CA TRP A 377 -10.73 7.15 -5.86
C TRP A 377 -11.98 7.81 -5.29
N SER A 378 -12.23 7.81 -3.97
CA SER A 378 -11.42 7.23 -2.91
C SER A 378 -12.27 6.83 -1.70
N TRP A 379 -11.65 6.30 -0.65
CA TRP A 379 -12.30 6.13 0.65
C TRP A 379 -12.70 7.48 1.26
N ASN A 380 -11.82 8.43 1.13
CA ASN A 380 -11.81 9.74 1.78
C ASN A 380 -12.96 10.65 1.33
N PRO A 381 -13.81 11.15 2.23
CA PRO A 381 -14.86 12.12 1.89
C PRO A 381 -14.30 13.49 1.50
N ASN A 382 -13.11 13.84 1.97
CA ASN A 382 -12.46 15.13 1.72
C ASN A 382 -11.64 15.17 0.41
N SER A 383 -11.91 14.28 -0.55
CA SER A 383 -11.47 14.45 -1.93
C SER A 383 -12.28 15.57 -2.58
N GLY A 384 -11.62 16.66 -2.99
CA GLY A 384 -12.28 17.81 -3.62
C GLY A 384 -12.93 17.47 -4.96
N ASP A 385 -12.35 16.51 -5.68
CA ASP A 385 -12.75 16.16 -7.05
C ASP A 385 -13.89 15.14 -7.11
N THR A 386 -13.91 14.20 -6.18
CA THR A 386 -14.84 13.06 -6.25
C THR A 386 -15.69 12.89 -5.00
N GLY A 387 -15.25 13.42 -3.86
CA GLY A 387 -15.73 12.98 -2.55
C GLY A 387 -15.41 11.49 -2.32
N GLY A 388 -15.89 10.91 -1.24
CA GLY A 388 -15.55 9.56 -0.79
C GLY A 388 -16.61 8.50 -1.00
N ILE A 389 -16.20 7.26 -0.71
CA ILE A 389 -17.12 6.17 -0.34
C ILE A 389 -17.56 6.37 1.12
N ALA A 390 -16.66 6.79 2.02
CA ALA A 390 -17.09 7.31 3.32
C ALA A 390 -17.74 8.70 3.14
N ASN A 391 -18.72 9.01 3.99
CA ASN A 391 -19.27 10.36 4.13
C ASN A 391 -18.42 11.19 5.11
N ASP A 392 -18.70 12.48 5.23
CA ASP A 392 -17.91 13.45 6.02
C ASP A 392 -17.72 13.08 7.49
N ASP A 393 -18.56 12.22 8.03
CA ASP A 393 -18.43 11.66 9.37
C ASP A 393 -17.40 10.50 9.47
N TRP A 394 -16.79 10.08 8.36
CA TRP A 394 -15.86 8.95 8.23
C TRP A 394 -16.43 7.60 8.70
N THR A 395 -17.71 7.53 8.97
CA THR A 395 -18.40 6.34 9.55
C THR A 395 -19.50 5.82 8.64
N THR A 396 -20.34 6.69 8.14
CA THR A 396 -21.41 6.32 7.22
C THR A 396 -20.92 6.26 5.79
N ILE A 397 -21.65 5.57 4.93
CA ILE A 397 -21.21 5.23 3.56
C ILE A 397 -22.11 5.94 2.55
N ASN A 398 -21.52 6.44 1.48
CA ASN A 398 -22.22 6.89 0.28
C ASN A 398 -22.82 5.68 -0.44
N THR A 399 -24.06 5.36 -0.08
CA THR A 399 -24.75 4.16 -0.56
C THR A 399 -25.01 4.21 -2.07
N ALA A 400 -25.14 5.39 -2.64
CA ALA A 400 -25.37 5.54 -4.09
C ALA A 400 -24.16 5.11 -4.90
N LYS A 401 -22.96 5.58 -4.51
CA LYS A 401 -21.69 5.14 -5.13
C LYS A 401 -21.42 3.66 -4.88
N GLN A 402 -21.54 3.24 -3.62
CA GLN A 402 -21.28 1.85 -3.25
C GLN A 402 -22.20 0.88 -4.00
N ALA A 403 -23.47 1.20 -4.19
CA ALA A 403 -24.40 0.34 -4.92
C ALA A 403 -24.01 0.09 -6.38
N ILE A 404 -23.39 1.08 -7.04
CA ILE A 404 -22.91 0.94 -8.43
C ILE A 404 -21.64 0.08 -8.47
N ILE A 405 -20.74 0.23 -7.50
CA ILE A 405 -19.45 -0.47 -7.47
C ILE A 405 -19.61 -1.92 -6.96
N GLN A 406 -20.53 -2.14 -6.02
CA GLN A 406 -20.70 -3.42 -5.30
C GLN A 406 -20.74 -4.66 -6.19
N PRO A 407 -21.43 -4.69 -7.35
CA PRO A 407 -21.49 -5.88 -8.21
C PRO A 407 -20.16 -6.32 -8.81
N TYR A 408 -19.15 -5.43 -8.80
CA TYR A 408 -17.84 -5.63 -9.41
C TYR A 408 -16.75 -5.97 -8.40
N LEU A 409 -17.07 -5.91 -7.10
CA LEU A 409 -16.12 -6.20 -6.03
C LEU A 409 -15.97 -7.71 -5.81
N ILE A 410 -14.74 -8.09 -5.48
CA ILE A 410 -14.40 -9.44 -5.00
C ILE A 410 -13.91 -9.27 -3.56
N ALA A 411 -14.74 -9.68 -2.61
CA ALA A 411 -14.45 -9.49 -1.20
C ALA A 411 -13.13 -10.19 -0.80
N PRO A 412 -12.35 -9.59 0.11
CA PRO A 412 -11.20 -10.25 0.67
C PRO A 412 -11.65 -11.43 1.54
N VAL A 413 -10.81 -12.47 1.60
CA VAL A 413 -11.00 -13.57 2.53
C VAL A 413 -9.95 -13.41 3.63
N PRO A 414 -10.37 -13.17 4.88
CA PRO A 414 -9.43 -13.07 5.99
C PRO A 414 -8.51 -14.28 6.03
N ALA A 415 -7.24 -14.06 6.38
CA ALA A 415 -6.31 -15.15 6.57
C ALA A 415 -6.92 -16.17 7.54
N SER A 416 -7.10 -17.40 7.08
CA SER A 416 -7.58 -18.48 7.93
C SER A 416 -6.48 -18.80 8.95
N GLY A 417 -6.61 -18.27 10.16
CA GLY A 417 -5.58 -18.43 11.20
C GLY A 417 -5.69 -17.42 12.34
N GLY A 418 -6.88 -16.92 12.66
CA GLY A 418 -7.07 -15.95 13.72
C GLY A 418 -8.43 -16.00 14.38
N GLN A 419 -9.16 -17.09 14.29
CA GLN A 419 -10.11 -17.37 15.36
C GLN A 419 -9.29 -17.80 16.57
N PRO A 420 -9.50 -17.21 17.76
CA PRO A 420 -8.93 -17.82 18.94
C PRO A 420 -9.50 -19.26 18.94
N SER A 421 -8.64 -20.22 18.60
CA SER A 421 -8.96 -21.62 18.78
C SER A 421 -9.41 -21.75 20.21
N SER A 422 -10.63 -22.21 20.43
CA SER A 422 -10.98 -22.81 21.70
C SER A 422 -9.80 -23.68 22.08
N PRO A 423 -9.31 -23.60 23.32
CA PRO A 423 -8.14 -24.39 23.69
C PRO A 423 -8.41 -25.84 23.28
N PRO A 424 -7.49 -26.51 22.60
CA PRO A 424 -7.62 -27.93 22.32
C PRO A 424 -7.83 -28.63 23.67
N PRO A 425 -8.64 -29.70 23.75
CA PRO A 425 -8.79 -30.46 24.96
C PRO A 425 -7.40 -30.82 25.45
N SER A 426 -7.10 -30.45 26.69
CA SER A 426 -5.81 -30.58 27.34
C SER A 426 -5.30 -32.01 27.21
N THR A 427 -4.35 -32.24 26.31
CA THR A 427 -3.42 -33.35 26.41
C THR A 427 -2.55 -33.11 27.64
N PRO A 428 -2.29 -34.10 28.47
CA PRO A 428 -1.43 -33.95 29.63
C PRO A 428 -0.06 -33.39 29.22
N PRO A 429 0.55 -32.50 30.01
CA PRO A 429 1.80 -31.85 29.66
C PRO A 429 2.89 -32.90 29.45
N GLY A 430 3.48 -32.90 28.24
CA GLY A 430 4.76 -33.55 28.03
C GLY A 430 5.81 -32.92 28.91
N THR A 431 6.70 -33.75 29.46
CA THR A 431 7.80 -33.35 30.36
C THR A 431 8.57 -32.14 29.75
N PRO A 432 8.66 -31.00 30.48
CA PRO A 432 9.41 -29.82 30.00
C PRO A 432 10.91 -30.16 29.85
N PRO A 433 11.63 -29.59 28.91
CA PRO A 433 13.06 -29.74 28.83
C PRO A 433 13.71 -29.17 30.10
N ALA A 434 14.73 -29.87 30.63
CA ALA A 434 15.42 -29.52 31.83
C ALA A 434 16.09 -28.14 31.68
N GLY A 435 15.67 -27.17 32.50
CA GLY A 435 16.25 -25.85 32.60
C GLY A 435 15.47 -24.72 31.93
N GLY A 436 14.27 -24.40 32.37
CA GLY A 436 13.48 -23.31 31.83
C GLY A 436 12.62 -22.59 32.87
N CYS A 437 12.06 -21.44 32.48
CA CYS A 437 11.01 -20.75 33.22
C CYS A 437 9.66 -20.91 32.51
N THR A 438 8.58 -21.00 33.27
CA THR A 438 7.21 -20.92 32.75
C THR A 438 6.55 -19.63 33.23
N ALA A 439 5.75 -19.00 32.37
CA ALA A 439 4.94 -17.85 32.72
C ALA A 439 3.49 -18.17 32.46
N THR A 440 2.62 -17.89 33.42
CA THR A 440 1.18 -18.06 33.28
C THR A 440 0.50 -16.72 33.55
N TYR A 441 -0.31 -16.27 32.61
CA TYR A 441 -1.12 -15.07 32.75
C TYR A 441 -2.55 -15.49 33.16
N HIS A 442 -3.12 -14.72 34.10
CA HIS A 442 -4.52 -14.84 34.50
C HIS A 442 -5.16 -13.45 34.50
N GLN A 443 -6.33 -13.30 33.87
CA GLN A 443 -7.09 -12.07 33.92
C GLN A 443 -8.01 -12.13 35.16
N ASP A 444 -7.75 -11.25 36.13
CA ASP A 444 -8.44 -11.25 37.41
C ASP A 444 -9.76 -10.48 37.33
N ASN A 445 -9.81 -9.40 36.53
CA ASN A 445 -11.00 -8.57 36.34
C ASN A 445 -10.94 -7.84 34.99
N ALA A 446 -12.12 -7.48 34.44
CA ALA A 446 -12.24 -6.70 33.23
C ALA A 446 -13.41 -5.72 33.31
N TRP A 447 -13.23 -4.50 32.74
CA TRP A 447 -14.25 -3.47 32.64
C TRP A 447 -14.12 -2.78 31.31
N GLN A 448 -15.10 -1.93 30.97
CA GLN A 448 -15.06 -1.18 29.72
C GLN A 448 -13.82 -0.26 29.67
N GLY A 449 -12.87 -0.55 28.79
CA GLY A 449 -11.64 0.22 28.59
C GLY A 449 -10.44 -0.27 29.41
N GLY A 450 -10.51 -1.39 30.17
CA GLY A 450 -9.38 -1.91 30.90
C GLY A 450 -9.60 -3.28 31.53
N PHE A 451 -8.56 -3.83 32.10
CA PHE A 451 -8.59 -5.08 32.84
C PHE A 451 -7.46 -5.10 33.89
N GLN A 452 -7.57 -5.99 34.84
CA GLN A 452 -6.54 -6.34 35.81
C GLN A 452 -6.16 -7.80 35.60
N GLY A 453 -4.86 -8.09 35.59
CA GLY A 453 -4.38 -9.46 35.45
C GLY A 453 -3.13 -9.69 36.28
N SER A 454 -2.90 -10.95 36.61
CA SER A 454 -1.74 -11.42 37.30
C SER A 454 -0.84 -12.27 36.39
N LEU A 455 0.49 -12.12 36.53
CA LEU A 455 1.47 -12.91 35.83
C LEU A 455 2.27 -13.72 36.87
N THR A 456 2.15 -15.03 36.79
CA THR A 456 2.92 -15.95 37.63
C THR A 456 4.08 -16.52 36.85
N VAL A 457 5.32 -16.24 37.30
CA VAL A 457 6.53 -16.79 36.69
C VAL A 457 7.09 -17.86 37.64
N ARG A 458 7.30 -19.05 37.10
CA ARG A 458 7.89 -20.19 37.83
C ARG A 458 9.16 -20.66 37.17
N ASN A 459 10.24 -20.69 37.94
CA ASN A 459 11.47 -21.34 37.53
C ASN A 459 11.29 -22.86 37.65
N THR A 460 11.40 -23.56 36.52
CA THR A 460 11.32 -25.04 36.45
C THR A 460 12.68 -25.70 36.39
N GLY A 461 13.76 -24.91 36.43
CA GLY A 461 15.16 -25.38 36.48
C GLY A 461 15.69 -25.48 37.88
N GLY A 462 16.83 -26.21 38.06
CA GLY A 462 17.49 -26.43 39.34
C GLY A 462 18.37 -25.27 39.84
N THR A 463 18.51 -24.16 39.08
CA THR A 463 19.33 -23.00 39.44
C THR A 463 18.49 -21.73 39.53
N ALA A 464 18.78 -20.85 40.47
CA ALA A 464 18.10 -19.56 40.63
C ALA A 464 18.35 -18.68 39.39
N VAL A 465 17.31 -18.01 38.92
CA VAL A 465 17.36 -17.05 37.81
C VAL A 465 17.06 -15.65 38.33
N ASN A 466 18.05 -14.74 38.19
CA ASN A 466 17.91 -13.33 38.59
C ASN A 466 18.95 -12.48 37.81
N PRO A 467 18.52 -11.42 37.03
CA PRO A 467 17.14 -10.99 36.80
C PRO A 467 16.41 -11.86 35.79
N TRP A 468 15.08 -11.73 35.73
CA TRP A 468 14.24 -12.32 34.71
C TRP A 468 13.35 -11.23 34.07
N THR A 469 12.93 -11.45 32.84
CA THR A 469 12.01 -10.57 32.09
C THR A 469 10.95 -11.43 31.40
N ALA A 470 9.71 -11.02 31.49
CA ALA A 470 8.63 -11.60 30.74
C ALA A 470 8.14 -10.56 29.72
N THR A 471 7.94 -10.99 28.46
CA THR A 471 7.37 -10.18 27.40
C THR A 471 6.15 -10.89 26.84
N TRP A 472 5.11 -10.12 26.53
CA TRP A 472 3.90 -10.64 25.90
C TRP A 472 3.37 -9.62 24.92
N SER A 473 2.55 -10.09 23.96
CA SER A 473 1.79 -9.26 23.03
C SER A 473 0.31 -9.44 23.30
N TRP A 474 -0.42 -8.37 23.25
CA TRP A 474 -1.87 -8.43 23.30
C TRP A 474 -2.41 -8.74 21.91
N PRO A 475 -3.46 -9.54 21.78
CA PRO A 475 -4.12 -9.82 20.50
C PRO A 475 -4.80 -8.60 19.91
#